data_4c5172418a8d4c0ba28c7e3342edc592
#
_entry.id   4c5172418a8d4c0ba28c7e3342edc592
#
_cell.length_a   1.000
_cell.length_b   1.000
_cell.length_c   1.000
_cell.angle_alpha   90.00
_cell.angle_beta   90.00
_cell.angle_gamma   90.00
#
_symmetry.space_group_name_H-M   'P 1'
#
loop_
_entity.id
_entity.type
_entity.pdbx_description
1 polymer ?
#
loop_
_entity_poly.entity_id
_entity_poly.type
_entity_poly.pdbx_seq_one_letter_code
_entity_poly.pdbx_strand_id
1 'polypeptide(L)'
;MRSMFCRLTALMVMMTSVWTHMSMISPCPRYNSLGVRCPALPPGQAIDYNESSPIASGGIALQPFCKYATPWPTPAARWTAGQSITVDFAEYGSEHDGGMCEWSLSYDNAKSFVVINRVLGRCFFDAQNNHVFNYTFTLPANVPGSDSAVFAWSWVNAMGNREFYMNCADVAIDGTSESFSGPQMTVLNYPGYPIVPEFMGNYSTGLEYYNNAPTITVYAKANQTTTSTTMSTSAYPPQSSPPSTMT
;
A
#
# COMPACT_ATOMS: atom_id res chain seq x y z
N MET A 1 64.84 -22.46 -12.55
CA MET A 1 63.37 -22.43 -12.78
C MET A 1 62.69 -21.91 -11.53
N ARG A 2 62.26 -20.65 -11.52
CA ARG A 2 61.52 -20.07 -10.37
C ARG A 2 60.03 -20.06 -10.76
N SER A 3 59.24 -20.88 -10.05
CA SER A 3 57.76 -20.94 -10.19
C SER A 3 57.16 -19.72 -9.51
N MET A 4 56.50 -18.90 -10.29
CA MET A 4 55.75 -17.72 -9.83
C MET A 4 54.31 -18.13 -9.58
N PHE A 5 53.94 -18.40 -8.32
CA PHE A 5 52.55 -18.65 -7.91
C PHE A 5 51.79 -17.33 -7.92
N CYS A 6 50.92 -17.16 -8.91
CA CYS A 6 49.95 -16.08 -8.98
C CYS A 6 48.81 -16.40 -7.98
N ARG A 7 48.76 -15.68 -6.86
CA ARG A 7 47.63 -15.77 -5.92
C ARG A 7 46.46 -14.94 -6.47
N LEU A 8 45.46 -15.58 -7.02
CA LEU A 8 44.18 -14.94 -7.34
C LEU A 8 43.45 -14.67 -6.01
N THR A 9 43.42 -13.44 -5.58
CA THR A 9 42.52 -12.98 -4.50
C THR A 9 41.15 -12.76 -5.12
N ALA A 10 40.21 -13.66 -4.85
CA ALA A 10 38.81 -13.47 -5.20
C ALA A 10 38.21 -12.37 -4.31
N LEU A 11 37.90 -11.23 -4.91
CA LEU A 11 37.19 -10.14 -4.24
C LEU A 11 35.72 -10.54 -4.16
N MET A 12 35.27 -10.97 -2.97
CA MET A 12 33.89 -11.29 -2.71
C MET A 12 33.13 -9.96 -2.55
N VAL A 13 32.49 -9.49 -3.62
CA VAL A 13 31.59 -8.33 -3.57
C VAL A 13 30.35 -8.77 -2.80
N MET A 14 30.24 -8.39 -1.53
CA MET A 14 28.99 -8.49 -0.80
C MET A 14 28.01 -7.51 -1.45
N MET A 15 27.08 -8.03 -2.25
CA MET A 15 25.90 -7.26 -2.67
C MET A 15 25.03 -7.06 -1.43
N THR A 16 25.18 -5.90 -0.79
CA THR A 16 24.19 -5.43 0.18
C THR A 16 22.93 -5.10 -0.61
N SER A 17 21.86 -5.84 -0.36
CA SER A 17 20.53 -5.48 -0.86
C SER A 17 20.16 -4.14 -0.25
N VAL A 18 20.22 -3.07 -1.01
CA VAL A 18 19.77 -1.75 -0.58
C VAL A 18 18.24 -1.77 -0.72
N TRP A 19 17.56 -1.91 0.39
CA TRP A 19 16.10 -1.73 0.46
C TRP A 19 15.83 -0.24 0.25
N THR A 20 15.19 0.10 -0.85
CA THR A 20 15.08 1.51 -1.27
C THR A 20 13.81 2.19 -0.78
N HIS A 21 12.79 1.43 -0.32
CA HIS A 21 11.48 1.98 0.01
C HIS A 21 10.87 1.28 1.23
N MET A 22 9.88 1.93 1.84
CA MET A 22 9.11 1.36 2.94
C MET A 22 8.31 0.14 2.49
N SER A 23 8.18 -0.84 3.37
CA SER A 23 7.39 -2.05 3.12
C SER A 23 6.68 -2.47 4.39
N MET A 24 5.38 -2.69 4.31
CA MET A 24 4.62 -3.32 5.38
C MET A 24 5.10 -4.77 5.55
N ILE A 25 5.32 -5.22 6.80
CA ILE A 25 5.75 -6.58 7.11
C ILE A 25 4.73 -7.36 7.96
N SER A 26 3.87 -6.65 8.68
CA SER A 26 2.80 -7.24 9.50
C SER A 26 1.54 -6.35 9.45
N PRO A 27 0.36 -6.91 9.18
CA PRO A 27 0.11 -8.28 8.73
C PRO A 27 0.88 -8.59 7.45
N CYS A 28 1.27 -9.87 7.26
CA CYS A 28 2.11 -10.26 6.13
C CYS A 28 1.46 -9.93 4.77
N PRO A 29 2.01 -9.01 3.97
CA PRO A 29 1.51 -8.73 2.63
C PRO A 29 1.67 -9.93 1.71
N ARG A 30 0.88 -9.95 0.63
CA ARG A 30 0.97 -11.00 -0.39
C ARG A 30 2.39 -11.14 -0.92
N TYR A 31 3.01 -12.29 -0.68
CA TYR A 31 4.32 -12.73 -1.21
C TYR A 31 5.53 -11.91 -0.78
N ASN A 32 5.38 -11.01 0.18
CA ASN A 32 6.47 -10.16 0.66
C ASN A 32 7.59 -11.01 1.30
N SER A 33 8.83 -10.83 0.82
CA SER A 33 10.01 -11.53 1.34
C SER A 33 10.38 -11.14 2.77
N LEU A 34 9.93 -9.99 3.25
CA LEU A 34 10.14 -9.47 4.61
C LEU A 34 8.96 -9.76 5.55
N GLY A 35 7.87 -10.28 5.00
CA GLY A 35 6.65 -10.49 5.76
C GLY A 35 6.86 -11.39 6.99
N VAL A 36 6.19 -11.04 8.09
CA VAL A 36 6.28 -11.77 9.37
C VAL A 36 5.05 -12.65 9.53
N ARG A 37 5.27 -13.92 9.90
CA ARG A 37 4.21 -14.93 10.10
C ARG A 37 3.28 -15.06 8.89
N CYS A 38 3.89 -15.13 7.72
CA CYS A 38 3.17 -15.27 6.47
C CYS A 38 2.49 -16.64 6.33
N PRO A 39 1.33 -16.69 5.68
CA PRO A 39 0.75 -17.96 5.23
C PRO A 39 1.67 -18.71 4.25
N ALA A 40 1.38 -19.99 4.02
CA ALA A 40 2.09 -20.76 3.01
C ALA A 40 1.81 -20.21 1.61
N LEU A 41 2.83 -20.23 0.73
CA LEU A 41 2.66 -19.81 -0.66
C LEU A 41 1.62 -20.67 -1.38
N PRO A 42 0.67 -20.06 -2.10
CA PRO A 42 -0.22 -20.81 -2.96
C PRO A 42 0.56 -21.47 -4.11
N PRO A 43 0.07 -22.59 -4.65
CA PRO A 43 0.68 -23.22 -5.82
C PRO A 43 0.86 -22.23 -6.98
N GLY A 44 2.02 -22.23 -7.60
CA GLY A 44 2.35 -21.37 -8.75
C GLY A 44 2.71 -19.94 -8.40
N GLN A 45 2.74 -19.56 -7.13
CA GLN A 45 3.22 -18.26 -6.66
C GLN A 45 4.67 -18.35 -6.13
N ALA A 46 5.38 -17.22 -6.17
CA ALA A 46 6.74 -17.09 -5.68
C ALA A 46 6.85 -15.88 -4.75
N ILE A 47 7.85 -15.88 -3.88
CA ILE A 47 8.20 -14.71 -3.05
C ILE A 47 8.60 -13.55 -3.96
N ASP A 48 8.08 -12.36 -3.66
CA ASP A 48 8.47 -11.10 -4.29
C ASP A 48 9.54 -10.39 -3.44
N TYR A 49 10.73 -10.28 -3.99
CA TYR A 49 11.83 -9.54 -3.36
C TYR A 49 11.78 -8.03 -3.68
N ASN A 50 10.82 -7.58 -4.49
CA ASN A 50 10.58 -6.19 -4.86
C ASN A 50 9.25 -5.63 -4.30
N GLU A 51 8.70 -6.22 -3.24
CA GLU A 51 7.41 -5.81 -2.70
C GLU A 51 7.41 -4.36 -2.17
N SER A 52 8.59 -3.82 -1.80
CA SER A 52 8.77 -2.41 -1.45
C SER A 52 8.76 -1.46 -2.65
N SER A 53 8.79 -1.94 -3.89
CA SER A 53 8.76 -1.09 -5.08
C SER A 53 7.40 -0.43 -5.27
N PRO A 54 7.37 0.81 -5.82
CA PRO A 54 6.12 1.46 -6.16
C PRO A 54 5.37 0.68 -7.24
N ILE A 55 4.05 0.78 -7.23
CA ILE A 55 3.22 0.19 -8.27
C ILE A 55 3.08 1.16 -9.44
N ALA A 56 3.45 0.72 -10.65
CA ALA A 56 3.27 1.42 -11.93
C ALA A 56 3.95 2.80 -12.09
N SER A 57 5.15 2.98 -11.55
CA SER A 57 5.93 4.20 -11.76
C SER A 57 7.34 3.94 -12.30
N GLY A 58 8.02 4.99 -12.79
CA GLY A 58 9.45 4.97 -13.07
C GLY A 58 9.92 3.90 -14.06
N GLY A 59 9.11 3.52 -15.05
CA GLY A 59 9.43 2.46 -16.01
C GLY A 59 9.13 1.04 -15.51
N ILE A 60 8.57 0.89 -14.32
CA ILE A 60 8.00 -0.38 -13.83
C ILE A 60 6.73 -0.67 -14.61
N ALA A 61 6.52 -1.93 -14.99
CA ALA A 61 5.29 -2.35 -15.67
C ALA A 61 4.06 -1.98 -14.85
N LEU A 62 3.00 -1.54 -15.53
CA LEU A 62 1.73 -1.21 -14.87
C LEU A 62 1.23 -2.44 -14.10
N GLN A 63 1.14 -2.31 -12.79
CA GLN A 63 0.67 -3.36 -11.90
C GLN A 63 -0.70 -2.99 -11.34
N PRO A 64 -1.62 -3.95 -11.18
CA PRO A 64 -2.89 -3.70 -10.52
C PRO A 64 -2.66 -3.33 -9.04
N PHE A 65 -3.67 -2.76 -8.41
CA PHE A 65 -3.68 -2.60 -6.96
C PHE A 65 -3.40 -3.95 -6.28
N CYS A 66 -2.65 -3.92 -5.18
CA CYS A 66 -2.13 -5.11 -4.51
C CYS A 66 -1.10 -5.93 -5.30
N LYS A 67 -0.60 -5.49 -6.44
CA LYS A 67 0.32 -6.23 -7.34
C LYS A 67 -0.20 -7.61 -7.77
N TYR A 68 -0.71 -8.39 -6.83
CA TYR A 68 -1.09 -9.80 -6.99
C TYR A 68 -2.60 -10.00 -6.80
N ALA A 69 -3.24 -10.60 -7.79
CA ALA A 69 -4.66 -10.93 -7.74
C ALA A 69 -4.97 -12.18 -6.90
N THR A 70 -4.02 -13.11 -6.80
CA THR A 70 -4.18 -14.35 -6.02
C THR A 70 -4.01 -14.06 -4.53
N PRO A 71 -5.01 -14.33 -3.67
CA PRO A 71 -4.89 -14.14 -2.23
C PRO A 71 -4.02 -15.20 -1.58
N TRP A 72 -3.62 -14.96 -0.33
CA TRP A 72 -3.11 -16.02 0.54
C TRP A 72 -4.16 -17.13 0.72
N PRO A 73 -3.76 -18.42 0.85
CA PRO A 73 -4.70 -19.52 1.05
C PRO A 73 -5.41 -19.47 2.41
N THR A 74 -4.83 -18.76 3.37
CA THR A 74 -5.40 -18.48 4.69
C THR A 74 -5.13 -17.02 5.04
N PRO A 75 -5.96 -16.38 5.87
CA PRO A 75 -5.72 -15.00 6.31
C PRO A 75 -4.37 -14.87 7.04
N ALA A 76 -3.62 -13.81 6.72
CA ALA A 76 -2.39 -13.44 7.43
C ALA A 76 -2.66 -12.90 8.85
N ALA A 77 -3.88 -12.43 9.10
CA ALA A 77 -4.35 -12.00 10.41
C ALA A 77 -5.86 -12.23 10.54
N ARG A 78 -6.33 -12.40 11.79
CA ARG A 78 -7.76 -12.37 12.14
C ARG A 78 -7.98 -11.29 13.19
N TRP A 79 -8.93 -10.42 12.94
CA TRP A 79 -9.24 -9.27 13.79
C TRP A 79 -10.72 -9.26 14.18
N THR A 80 -11.02 -8.64 15.32
CA THR A 80 -12.40 -8.35 15.73
C THR A 80 -12.69 -6.86 15.47
N ALA A 81 -13.84 -6.53 14.92
CA ALA A 81 -14.29 -5.15 14.76
C ALA A 81 -14.24 -4.42 16.11
N GLY A 82 -13.69 -3.21 16.13
CA GLY A 82 -13.42 -2.45 17.36
C GLY A 82 -12.12 -2.80 18.10
N GLN A 83 -11.39 -3.82 17.66
CA GLN A 83 -10.10 -4.19 18.24
C GLN A 83 -9.01 -3.17 17.89
N SER A 84 -8.05 -2.98 18.80
CA SER A 84 -6.79 -2.30 18.48
C SER A 84 -5.88 -3.25 17.66
N ILE A 85 -5.41 -2.77 16.53
CA ILE A 85 -4.50 -3.49 15.64
C ILE A 85 -3.19 -2.73 15.47
N THR A 86 -2.10 -3.47 15.24
CA THR A 86 -0.78 -2.89 14.94
C THR A 86 -0.34 -3.33 13.56
N VAL A 87 0.19 -2.37 12.81
CA VAL A 87 0.78 -2.56 11.49
C VAL A 87 2.27 -2.24 11.60
N ASP A 88 3.13 -3.18 11.21
CA ASP A 88 4.58 -3.02 11.29
C ASP A 88 5.20 -2.88 9.90
N PHE A 89 6.24 -2.06 9.83
CA PHE A 89 7.03 -1.78 8.63
C PHE A 89 8.48 -2.20 8.81
N ALA A 90 9.16 -2.49 7.71
CA ALA A 90 10.59 -2.76 7.73
C ALA A 90 11.37 -1.49 8.09
N GLU A 91 12.31 -1.59 9.02
CA GLU A 91 13.08 -0.46 9.56
C GLU A 91 14.21 0.04 8.66
N TYR A 92 14.38 -0.55 7.47
CA TYR A 92 15.52 -0.28 6.58
C TYR A 92 15.12 0.39 5.25
N GLY A 93 13.87 0.80 5.12
CA GLY A 93 13.36 1.49 3.94
C GLY A 93 13.61 3.00 4.00
N SER A 94 13.61 3.66 2.83
CA SER A 94 13.58 5.11 2.77
C SER A 94 12.16 5.62 2.93
N GLU A 95 11.94 6.50 3.91
CA GLU A 95 10.66 7.13 4.21
C GLU A 95 10.36 8.36 3.33
N HIS A 96 11.28 8.72 2.43
CA HIS A 96 11.14 9.82 1.46
C HIS A 96 10.57 11.12 2.07
N ASP A 97 11.07 11.52 3.24
CA ASP A 97 10.63 12.68 4.03
C ASP A 97 9.13 12.64 4.41
N GLY A 98 8.56 11.44 4.51
CA GLY A 98 7.16 11.24 4.88
C GLY A 98 6.22 11.15 3.69
N GLY A 99 5.06 11.79 3.80
CA GLY A 99 4.01 11.73 2.79
C GLY A 99 2.66 11.34 3.37
N MET A 100 1.78 10.83 2.52
CA MET A 100 0.40 10.49 2.85
C MET A 100 0.21 8.98 2.92
N CYS A 101 -0.10 8.45 4.10
CA CYS A 101 -0.45 7.04 4.28
C CYS A 101 -1.95 6.88 4.53
N GLU A 102 -2.56 5.89 3.90
CA GLU A 102 -3.89 5.40 4.24
C GLU A 102 -3.86 3.90 4.50
N TRP A 103 -4.66 3.45 5.47
CA TRP A 103 -4.98 2.05 5.70
C TRP A 103 -6.44 1.82 5.36
N SER A 104 -6.72 0.81 4.57
CA SER A 104 -8.04 0.59 3.99
C SER A 104 -8.42 -0.88 3.94
N LEU A 105 -9.71 -1.15 3.80
CA LEU A 105 -10.29 -2.48 3.64
C LEU A 105 -11.00 -2.61 2.30
N SER A 106 -10.89 -3.78 1.70
CA SER A 106 -11.66 -4.19 0.53
C SER A 106 -12.43 -5.48 0.84
N TYR A 107 -13.67 -5.54 0.41
CA TYR A 107 -14.57 -6.69 0.53
C TYR A 107 -14.94 -7.28 -0.84
N ASP A 108 -14.44 -6.70 -1.91
CA ASP A 108 -14.75 -7.04 -3.31
C ASP A 108 -13.52 -7.54 -4.10
N ASN A 109 -12.57 -8.16 -3.39
CA ASN A 109 -11.34 -8.70 -3.94
C ASN A 109 -10.43 -7.62 -4.55
N ALA A 110 -10.13 -6.58 -3.78
CA ALA A 110 -9.23 -5.46 -4.12
C ALA A 110 -9.69 -4.58 -5.30
N LYS A 111 -10.99 -4.53 -5.59
CA LYS A 111 -11.53 -3.64 -6.63
C LYS A 111 -11.81 -2.24 -6.09
N SER A 112 -12.30 -2.15 -4.85
CA SER A 112 -12.50 -0.89 -4.14
C SER A 112 -12.00 -0.99 -2.70
N PHE A 113 -11.57 0.15 -2.14
CA PHE A 113 -11.00 0.22 -0.80
C PHE A 113 -11.63 1.36 -0.01
N VAL A 114 -12.18 1.07 1.17
CA VAL A 114 -12.67 2.06 2.12
C VAL A 114 -11.60 2.33 3.18
N VAL A 115 -11.28 3.58 3.40
CA VAL A 115 -10.27 4.00 4.37
C VAL A 115 -10.78 3.81 5.80
N ILE A 116 -9.94 3.24 6.64
CA ILE A 116 -10.21 3.00 8.07
C ILE A 116 -9.27 3.78 8.99
N ASN A 117 -8.12 4.21 8.50
CA ASN A 117 -7.18 5.07 9.20
C ASN A 117 -6.26 5.79 8.21
N ARG A 118 -5.69 6.93 8.61
CA ARG A 118 -4.74 7.70 7.79
C ARG A 118 -3.77 8.49 8.65
N VAL A 119 -2.56 8.68 8.12
CA VAL A 119 -1.56 9.64 8.60
C VAL A 119 -1.14 10.49 7.41
N LEU A 120 -1.52 11.76 7.43
CA LEU A 120 -1.34 12.66 6.30
C LEU A 120 -0.21 13.66 6.55
N GLY A 121 0.63 13.86 5.55
CA GLY A 121 1.76 14.78 5.52
C GLY A 121 3.08 14.14 5.94
N ARG A 122 3.16 13.55 7.11
CA ARG A 122 4.40 13.06 7.69
C ARG A 122 4.33 11.59 8.11
N CYS A 123 3.78 10.74 7.26
CA CYS A 123 3.84 9.31 7.49
C CYS A 123 5.30 8.86 7.69
N PHE A 124 5.55 7.97 8.64
CA PHE A 124 6.85 7.49 9.11
C PHE A 124 7.64 8.44 10.00
N PHE A 125 7.02 9.57 10.42
CA PHE A 125 7.63 10.47 11.39
C PHE A 125 6.62 10.86 12.46
N ASP A 126 7.08 10.96 13.71
CA ASP A 126 6.29 11.54 14.80
C ASP A 126 6.40 13.08 14.85
N ALA A 127 5.73 13.69 15.82
CA ALA A 127 5.75 15.15 16.01
C ALA A 127 7.14 15.69 16.40
N GLN A 128 8.03 14.84 16.91
CA GLN A 128 9.40 15.14 17.29
C GLN A 128 10.40 14.81 16.18
N ASN A 129 9.91 14.39 15.02
CA ASN A 129 10.71 13.97 13.87
C ASN A 129 11.50 12.67 14.09
N ASN A 130 11.06 11.81 15.01
CA ASN A 130 11.61 10.47 15.11
C ASN A 130 10.94 9.55 14.07
N HIS A 131 11.68 8.53 13.65
CA HIS A 131 11.16 7.50 12.73
C HIS A 131 10.08 6.65 13.41
N VAL A 132 9.02 6.34 12.67
CA VAL A 132 7.89 5.50 13.12
C VAL A 132 7.73 4.33 12.16
N PHE A 133 7.98 3.11 12.63
CA PHE A 133 7.87 1.89 11.84
C PHE A 133 6.72 0.98 12.27
N ASN A 134 5.90 1.42 13.22
CA ASN A 134 4.67 0.74 13.60
C ASN A 134 3.55 1.73 13.86
N TYR A 135 2.33 1.31 13.53
CA TYR A 135 1.12 2.09 13.73
C TYR A 135 0.08 1.26 14.44
N THR A 136 -0.35 1.71 15.60
CA THR A 136 -1.43 1.09 16.36
C THR A 136 -2.66 1.99 16.29
N PHE A 137 -3.79 1.43 15.84
CA PHE A 137 -5.06 2.13 15.78
C PHE A 137 -6.23 1.17 15.98
N THR A 138 -7.38 1.70 16.34
CA THR A 138 -8.59 0.90 16.54
C THR A 138 -9.29 0.66 15.20
N LEU A 139 -9.51 -0.61 14.87
CA LEU A 139 -10.37 -1.00 13.76
C LEU A 139 -11.80 -0.49 14.04
N PRO A 140 -12.48 0.19 13.08
CA PRO A 140 -13.82 0.69 13.34
C PRO A 140 -14.76 -0.44 13.81
N ALA A 141 -15.53 -0.17 14.85
CA ALA A 141 -16.39 -1.20 15.48
C ALA A 141 -17.53 -1.68 14.57
N ASN A 142 -17.81 -0.93 13.50
CA ASN A 142 -18.88 -1.22 12.56
C ASN A 142 -18.37 -1.70 11.19
N VAL A 143 -17.14 -2.22 11.10
CA VAL A 143 -16.72 -2.88 9.86
C VAL A 143 -17.41 -4.25 9.72
N PRO A 144 -17.80 -4.64 8.50
CA PRO A 144 -18.44 -5.93 8.26
C PRO A 144 -17.53 -7.12 8.56
N GLY A 145 -18.11 -8.23 8.97
CA GLY A 145 -17.40 -9.51 9.05
C GLY A 145 -17.04 -10.06 7.68
N SER A 146 -15.85 -10.71 7.59
CA SER A 146 -15.38 -11.38 6.37
C SER A 146 -14.27 -12.36 6.68
N ASP A 147 -14.31 -13.54 6.06
CA ASP A 147 -13.17 -14.49 6.11
C ASP A 147 -12.09 -14.20 5.05
N SER A 148 -12.32 -13.20 4.18
CA SER A 148 -11.45 -12.91 3.04
C SER A 148 -11.46 -11.43 2.65
N ALA A 149 -11.40 -10.53 3.64
CA ALA A 149 -11.16 -9.11 3.38
C ALA A 149 -9.71 -8.88 2.97
N VAL A 150 -9.47 -7.82 2.20
CA VAL A 150 -8.11 -7.37 1.88
C VAL A 150 -7.84 -6.11 2.67
N PHE A 151 -6.82 -6.16 3.50
CA PHE A 151 -6.27 -5.00 4.19
C PHE A 151 -5.13 -4.42 3.36
N ALA A 152 -5.16 -3.12 3.14
CA ALA A 152 -4.14 -2.44 2.35
C ALA A 152 -3.55 -1.26 3.12
N TRP A 153 -2.24 -1.09 2.97
CA TRP A 153 -1.54 0.17 3.17
C TRP A 153 -1.24 0.77 1.80
N SER A 154 -1.52 2.06 1.63
CA SER A 154 -1.12 2.85 0.48
C SER A 154 -0.36 4.09 0.92
N TRP A 155 0.60 4.53 0.08
CA TRP A 155 1.48 5.65 0.41
C TRP A 155 1.86 6.46 -0.84
N VAL A 156 1.77 7.78 -0.68
CA VAL A 156 2.29 8.78 -1.62
C VAL A 156 3.43 9.51 -0.91
N ASN A 157 4.64 9.34 -1.41
CA ASN A 157 5.86 9.88 -0.80
C ASN A 157 5.95 11.42 -0.91
N ALA A 158 6.59 12.07 0.09
CA ALA A 158 6.75 13.52 0.10
C ALA A 158 7.90 13.97 -0.83
N MET A 159 8.99 13.22 -0.93
CA MET A 159 10.21 13.55 -1.66
C MET A 159 10.58 12.47 -2.66
N GLY A 160 11.25 12.84 -3.75
CA GLY A 160 11.77 11.92 -4.76
C GLY A 160 10.81 11.75 -5.95
N ASN A 161 10.95 10.68 -6.69
CA ASN A 161 10.05 10.38 -7.82
C ASN A 161 8.59 10.39 -7.36
N ARG A 162 7.70 10.76 -8.27
CA ARG A 162 6.25 10.79 -7.97
C ARG A 162 5.69 9.39 -8.12
N GLU A 163 5.53 8.72 -6.99
CA GLU A 163 5.26 7.29 -6.90
C GLU A 163 4.04 6.99 -6.04
N PHE A 164 3.40 5.86 -6.29
CA PHE A 164 2.34 5.29 -5.48
C PHE A 164 2.76 3.91 -4.99
N TYR A 165 2.73 3.73 -3.68
CA TYR A 165 3.11 2.49 -3.02
C TYR A 165 1.88 1.82 -2.43
N MET A 166 1.84 0.51 -2.47
CA MET A 166 0.74 -0.26 -1.90
C MET A 166 1.18 -1.68 -1.54
N ASN A 167 0.90 -2.09 -0.31
CA ASN A 167 1.01 -3.47 0.13
C ASN A 167 -0.36 -3.97 0.60
N CYS A 168 -0.71 -5.20 0.27
CA CYS A 168 -1.99 -5.82 0.63
C CYS A 168 -1.80 -7.14 1.37
N ALA A 169 -2.52 -7.31 2.47
CA ALA A 169 -2.61 -8.56 3.21
C ALA A 169 -4.04 -9.08 3.23
N ASP A 170 -4.22 -10.39 3.07
CA ASP A 170 -5.52 -11.01 3.24
C ASP A 170 -5.79 -11.21 4.74
N VAL A 171 -6.94 -10.74 5.22
CA VAL A 171 -7.31 -10.77 6.63
C VAL A 171 -8.73 -11.32 6.82
N ALA A 172 -8.97 -11.95 7.96
CA ALA A 172 -10.33 -12.25 8.41
C ALA A 172 -10.78 -11.21 9.45
N ILE A 173 -12.04 -10.83 9.40
CA ILE A 173 -12.65 -9.88 10.31
C ILE A 173 -13.89 -10.50 10.95
N ASP A 174 -13.89 -10.59 12.27
CA ASP A 174 -15.06 -10.96 13.06
C ASP A 174 -15.85 -9.67 13.37
N GLY A 175 -16.93 -9.45 12.64
CA GLY A 175 -17.80 -8.28 12.74
C GLY A 175 -19.25 -8.65 12.47
N THR A 176 -20.17 -7.91 13.06
CA THR A 176 -21.62 -8.17 12.96
C THR A 176 -22.37 -7.15 12.11
N SER A 177 -21.71 -6.07 11.69
CA SER A 177 -22.30 -5.04 10.84
C SER A 177 -22.50 -5.54 9.41
N GLU A 178 -23.59 -5.12 8.78
CA GLU A 178 -23.88 -5.47 7.39
C GLU A 178 -23.08 -4.62 6.41
N SER A 179 -22.73 -3.39 6.80
CA SER A 179 -22.00 -2.45 5.95
C SER A 179 -21.16 -1.48 6.77
N PHE A 180 -20.17 -0.88 6.08
CA PHE A 180 -19.33 0.22 6.59
C PHE A 180 -19.18 1.28 5.50
N SER A 181 -19.32 2.56 5.88
CA SER A 181 -19.14 3.70 4.99
C SER A 181 -17.96 4.54 5.46
N GLY A 182 -17.12 4.95 4.53
CA GLY A 182 -15.95 5.79 4.79
C GLY A 182 -15.38 6.37 3.50
N PRO A 183 -14.32 7.18 3.59
CA PRO A 183 -13.66 7.69 2.40
C PRO A 183 -13.13 6.57 1.52
N GLN A 184 -13.25 6.72 0.20
CA GLN A 184 -12.55 5.87 -0.74
C GLN A 184 -11.04 6.12 -0.64
N MET A 185 -10.23 5.06 -0.77
CA MET A 185 -8.77 5.18 -0.82
C MET A 185 -8.34 6.15 -1.92
N THR A 186 -7.48 7.10 -1.57
CA THR A 186 -6.96 8.10 -2.48
C THR A 186 -5.82 7.51 -3.30
N VAL A 187 -5.90 7.64 -4.62
CA VAL A 187 -4.86 7.20 -5.55
C VAL A 187 -4.28 8.41 -6.26
N LEU A 188 -2.96 8.60 -6.12
CA LEU A 188 -2.20 9.70 -6.75
C LEU A 188 -0.91 9.13 -7.32
N ASN A 189 -0.28 9.84 -8.26
CA ASN A 189 0.98 9.45 -8.88
C ASN A 189 0.95 8.05 -9.56
N TYR A 190 -0.22 7.55 -9.87
CA TYR A 190 -0.45 6.30 -10.58
C TYR A 190 -1.04 6.61 -11.97
N PRO A 191 -0.71 5.86 -13.03
CA PRO A 191 -1.23 6.14 -14.38
C PRO A 191 -2.74 6.27 -14.43
N GLY A 192 -3.21 7.40 -15.00
CA GLY A 192 -4.64 7.72 -15.07
C GLY A 192 -5.19 8.48 -13.85
N TYR A 193 -4.36 8.75 -12.84
CA TYR A 193 -4.71 9.52 -11.65
C TYR A 193 -3.90 10.82 -11.55
N PRO A 194 -4.33 11.78 -10.73
CA PRO A 194 -3.60 13.04 -10.56
C PRO A 194 -2.17 12.82 -10.06
N ILE A 195 -1.27 13.68 -10.52
CA ILE A 195 0.12 13.73 -10.07
C ILE A 195 0.27 14.89 -9.09
N VAL A 196 0.77 14.59 -7.89
CA VAL A 196 1.07 15.60 -6.86
C VAL A 196 2.57 15.91 -6.91
N PRO A 197 3.00 17.19 -6.90
CA PRO A 197 4.41 17.54 -6.89
C PRO A 197 5.10 17.07 -5.58
N GLU A 198 6.42 17.14 -5.53
CA GLU A 198 7.16 17.00 -4.29
C GLU A 198 6.67 18.03 -3.26
N PHE A 199 6.67 17.64 -1.98
CA PHE A 199 6.12 18.50 -0.94
C PHE A 199 7.03 19.68 -0.61
N MET A 200 8.34 19.57 -0.85
CA MET A 200 9.32 20.64 -0.61
C MET A 200 9.18 21.28 0.79
N GLY A 201 8.91 20.44 1.81
CA GLY A 201 8.64 20.87 3.18
C GLY A 201 7.21 21.33 3.46
N ASN A 202 6.34 21.43 2.45
CA ASN A 202 4.92 21.73 2.64
C ASN A 202 4.11 20.44 2.72
N TYR A 203 3.98 19.89 3.91
CA TYR A 203 3.26 18.64 4.17
C TYR A 203 1.73 18.71 3.99
N SER A 204 1.20 19.85 3.55
CA SER A 204 -0.18 20.00 3.12
C SER A 204 -0.37 19.80 1.60
N THR A 205 0.72 19.59 0.85
CA THR A 205 0.67 19.37 -0.60
C THR A 205 -0.14 18.12 -0.93
N GLY A 206 -1.19 18.28 -1.74
CA GLY A 206 -2.09 17.19 -2.14
C GLY A 206 -3.14 16.80 -1.09
N LEU A 207 -3.20 17.47 0.06
CA LEU A 207 -4.16 17.17 1.13
C LEU A 207 -5.62 17.31 0.69
N GLU A 208 -5.89 18.17 -0.28
CA GLU A 208 -7.21 18.37 -0.87
C GLU A 208 -7.80 17.09 -1.49
N TYR A 209 -6.98 16.23 -2.07
CA TYR A 209 -7.44 14.95 -2.63
C TYR A 209 -7.96 14.00 -1.54
N TYR A 210 -7.29 13.99 -0.39
CA TYR A 210 -7.68 13.17 0.76
C TYR A 210 -8.92 13.71 1.46
N ASN A 211 -9.03 15.04 1.59
CA ASN A 211 -10.16 15.71 2.22
C ASN A 211 -11.44 15.64 1.37
N ASN A 212 -11.30 15.58 0.05
CA ASN A 212 -12.41 15.51 -0.90
C ASN A 212 -12.65 14.09 -1.42
N ALA A 213 -12.02 13.07 -0.83
CA ALA A 213 -12.25 11.68 -1.23
C ALA A 213 -13.73 11.32 -1.11
N PRO A 214 -14.35 10.73 -2.15
CA PRO A 214 -15.76 10.35 -2.09
C PRO A 214 -16.00 9.32 -1.01
N THR A 215 -17.17 9.36 -0.37
CA THR A 215 -17.59 8.30 0.55
C THR A 215 -18.09 7.11 -0.23
N ILE A 216 -17.58 5.91 0.10
CA ILE A 216 -18.09 4.64 -0.42
C ILE A 216 -18.64 3.78 0.71
N THR A 217 -19.49 2.83 0.37
CA THR A 217 -20.03 1.84 1.31
C THR A 217 -19.60 0.45 0.87
N VAL A 218 -19.02 -0.30 1.79
CA VAL A 218 -18.69 -1.72 1.62
C VAL A 218 -19.64 -2.58 2.45
N TYR A 219 -19.87 -3.81 2.00
CA TYR A 219 -20.85 -4.73 2.59
C TYR A 219 -20.19 -6.05 2.98
N ALA A 220 -20.75 -6.73 3.96
CA ALA A 220 -20.38 -8.10 4.28
C ALA A 220 -20.54 -9.00 3.04
N LYS A 221 -19.59 -9.90 2.80
CA LYS A 221 -19.54 -10.71 1.57
C LYS A 221 -20.78 -11.60 1.37
N ALA A 222 -21.48 -11.99 2.44
CA ALA A 222 -22.70 -12.81 2.37
C ALA A 222 -23.89 -12.07 1.71
N ASN A 223 -23.88 -10.73 1.68
CA ASN A 223 -24.94 -9.90 1.12
C ASN A 223 -24.66 -9.40 -0.30
N GLN A 224 -23.64 -9.91 -0.98
CA GLN A 224 -23.36 -9.59 -2.40
C GLN A 224 -24.28 -10.36 -3.37
N THR A 225 -25.54 -10.59 -3.00
CA THR A 225 -26.55 -11.00 -3.96
C THR A 225 -26.93 -9.77 -4.79
N THR A 226 -26.28 -9.65 -5.94
CA THR A 226 -26.60 -8.82 -7.09
C THR A 226 -27.71 -7.76 -6.90
N THR A 227 -27.34 -6.59 -6.40
CA THR A 227 -28.04 -5.36 -6.78
C THR A 227 -27.01 -4.56 -7.59
N SER A 228 -27.14 -4.61 -8.90
CA SER A 228 -26.42 -3.75 -9.84
C SER A 228 -26.86 -2.30 -9.61
N THR A 229 -26.27 -1.64 -8.63
CA THR A 229 -26.37 -0.19 -8.52
C THR A 229 -25.37 0.36 -9.53
N THR A 230 -25.89 1.02 -10.54
CA THR A 230 -25.17 1.77 -11.54
C THR A 230 -24.18 2.70 -10.83
N MET A 231 -22.89 2.36 -10.86
CA MET A 231 -21.84 3.28 -10.44
C MET A 231 -21.89 4.48 -11.39
N SER A 232 -22.31 5.63 -10.87
CA SER A 232 -21.98 6.90 -11.49
C SER A 232 -20.48 7.06 -11.41
N THR A 233 -19.80 6.80 -12.51
CA THR A 233 -18.38 7.13 -12.69
C THR A 233 -18.29 8.65 -12.73
N SER A 234 -18.07 9.27 -11.57
CA SER A 234 -17.51 10.62 -11.53
C SER A 234 -16.05 10.50 -11.98
N ALA A 235 -15.88 10.54 -13.31
CA ALA A 235 -14.56 10.66 -13.90
C ALA A 235 -14.00 12.02 -13.48
N TYR A 236 -12.80 12.04 -12.90
CA TYR A 236 -12.01 13.26 -12.83
C TYR A 236 -11.90 13.84 -14.26
N PRO A 237 -12.15 15.14 -14.45
CA PRO A 237 -12.04 15.75 -15.78
C PRO A 237 -10.61 15.54 -16.33
N PRO A 238 -10.45 15.20 -17.60
CA PRO A 238 -9.13 15.04 -18.22
C PRO A 238 -8.37 16.36 -18.15
N GLN A 239 -7.15 16.32 -17.64
CA GLN A 239 -6.23 17.44 -17.62
C GLN A 239 -5.82 17.75 -19.06
N SER A 240 -6.10 18.98 -19.52
CA SER A 240 -5.64 19.49 -20.80
C SER A 240 -4.11 19.58 -20.81
N SER A 241 -3.47 18.92 -21.77
CA SER A 241 -2.04 19.04 -22.04
C SER A 241 -1.66 20.49 -22.35
N PRO A 242 -0.54 21.02 -21.82
CA PRO A 242 -0.06 22.33 -22.22
C PRO A 242 0.40 22.31 -23.68
N PRO A 243 0.23 23.42 -24.44
CA PRO A 243 0.65 23.47 -25.82
C PRO A 243 2.17 23.40 -25.95
N SER A 244 2.63 22.51 -26.83
CA SER A 244 4.04 22.45 -27.25
C SER A 244 4.42 23.74 -27.95
N THR A 245 5.25 24.57 -27.34
CA THR A 245 5.94 25.66 -28.06
C THR A 245 7.15 25.06 -28.78
N MET A 246 7.02 24.89 -30.08
CA MET A 246 8.18 24.77 -30.97
C MET A 246 8.84 26.15 -31.10
N THR A 247 10.11 26.19 -30.79
CA THR A 247 11.11 27.12 -31.38
C THR A 247 12.41 26.37 -31.53
#